data_d372e2fd1ce57caf5f5fc2d218479e38
#
_entry.id   d372e2fd1ce57caf5f5fc2d218479e38
#
_cell.length_a   1.000
_cell.length_b   1.000
_cell.length_c   1.000
_cell.angle_alpha   90.00
_cell.angle_beta   90.00
_cell.angle_gamma   90.00
#
_symmetry.space_group_name_H-M   'P 1'
#
loop_
_entity.id
_entity.type
_entity.pdbx_description
1 polymer ?
#
loop_
_entity_poly.entity_id
_entity_poly.type
_entity_poly.pdbx_seq_one_letter_code
_entity_poly.pdbx_strand_id
1 'polypeptide(L)'
;MRTLGPVLLILVAGCSGGVTLTDANVPELPGTPGRTVPPGLRDGGPNVADGGSDSGPAVQDAGSDAGTLAGDPQPAPPPDPPPPPPPPPPAPGPQLAPVFPADNPWNTRIDGDPVDPNSDAYIADMGADDPLTAAWDAEGDGIPYIEVGSDQQMVPISYWGYPKESDPGPFPIPWNASVDPSLDHHVIVVDRERGFLYELFQGSRNSDGSWDASNGAKWNLWSNASRPLRWTSADAAGLPIFPGLVRWNEVDSGWIGHALRFVVGHSQQGFVSPATHAAGSCAYGSNCPPMGLRVRLKASVDISGFSWRMQVILRALKEYGMFVADNGGGTSFWLSGAPDPRFSNEETRSLGAITGRDFEVVQHGPISPQ
;
A
#
# COMPACT_ATOMS: atom_id res chain seq x y z
N MET A 1 -20.73 35.73 -32.04
CA MET A 1 -19.31 35.82 -31.68
C MET A 1 -19.23 35.92 -30.17
N ARG A 2 -18.98 34.81 -29.48
CA ARG A 2 -18.68 34.78 -28.04
C ARG A 2 -17.28 34.20 -27.93
N THR A 3 -16.36 34.99 -27.43
CA THR A 3 -14.97 34.67 -27.19
C THR A 3 -14.87 33.73 -25.96
N LEU A 4 -14.35 32.54 -26.17
CA LEU A 4 -13.94 31.62 -25.12
C LEU A 4 -12.59 32.09 -24.55
N GLY A 5 -12.57 32.37 -23.26
CA GLY A 5 -11.35 32.65 -22.51
C GLY A 5 -10.57 31.36 -22.24
N PRO A 6 -9.26 31.43 -21.96
CA PRO A 6 -8.43 30.27 -21.79
C PRO A 6 -8.72 29.55 -20.47
N VAL A 7 -8.94 28.25 -20.55
CA VAL A 7 -8.97 27.34 -19.38
C VAL A 7 -7.54 27.13 -18.93
N LEU A 8 -7.26 27.56 -17.71
CA LEU A 8 -5.97 27.35 -17.03
C LEU A 8 -5.88 25.91 -16.56
N LEU A 9 -5.01 25.14 -17.18
CA LEU A 9 -4.67 23.77 -16.82
C LEU A 9 -3.79 23.82 -15.54
N ILE A 10 -4.33 23.43 -14.39
CA ILE A 10 -3.55 23.29 -13.16
C ILE A 10 -3.00 21.87 -13.15
N LEU A 11 -1.72 21.72 -13.45
CA LEU A 11 -0.94 20.53 -13.11
C LEU A 11 -0.70 20.54 -11.59
N VAL A 12 -1.29 19.64 -10.85
CA VAL A 12 -0.92 19.37 -9.47
C VAL A 12 0.23 18.38 -9.48
N ALA A 13 1.45 18.91 -9.53
CA ALA A 13 2.64 18.16 -9.14
C ALA A 13 2.74 18.28 -7.61
N GLY A 14 2.66 17.18 -6.89
CA GLY A 14 2.88 17.15 -5.46
C GLY A 14 4.35 17.49 -5.15
N CYS A 15 4.60 18.70 -4.67
CA CYS A 15 5.84 19.09 -4.00
C CYS A 15 5.47 19.93 -2.78
N SER A 16 5.78 19.41 -1.60
CA SER A 16 5.74 20.14 -0.34
C SER A 16 6.86 21.19 -0.32
N GLY A 17 6.49 22.42 -0.60
CA GLY A 17 7.31 23.61 -0.38
C GLY A 17 6.38 24.73 0.03
N GLY A 18 6.47 25.17 1.29
CA GLY A 18 5.63 26.23 1.83
C GLY A 18 5.78 27.53 1.05
N VAL A 19 4.67 28.01 0.50
CA VAL A 19 4.52 29.37 -0.02
C VAL A 19 3.37 30.02 0.72
N THR A 20 3.67 31.07 1.49
CA THR A 20 2.68 31.98 2.07
C THR A 20 2.03 32.76 0.94
N LEU A 21 0.74 32.56 0.72
CA LEU A 21 -0.07 33.40 -0.15
C LEU A 21 -0.75 34.49 0.67
N THR A 22 -0.52 35.73 0.30
CA THR A 22 -1.25 36.91 0.79
C THR A 22 -2.57 37.05 0.02
N ASP A 23 -3.62 37.40 0.76
CA ASP A 23 -4.99 37.58 0.33
C ASP A 23 -5.16 38.45 -0.92
N ALA A 24 -6.00 37.98 -1.88
CA ALA A 24 -6.77 38.87 -2.73
C ALA A 24 -8.02 38.15 -3.31
N ASN A 25 -9.20 38.57 -2.80
CA ASN A 25 -10.54 38.55 -3.41
C ASN A 25 -11.12 37.22 -3.96
N VAL A 26 -11.93 36.59 -3.11
CA VAL A 26 -12.94 35.59 -3.52
C VAL A 26 -14.34 36.26 -3.33
N PRO A 27 -15.25 36.25 -4.30
CA PRO A 27 -16.63 36.70 -4.11
C PRO A 27 -17.46 35.62 -3.39
N GLU A 28 -18.19 36.05 -2.34
CA GLU A 28 -19.12 35.23 -1.57
C GLU A 28 -20.32 34.74 -2.41
N LEU A 29 -20.69 33.48 -2.20
CA LEU A 29 -21.99 32.91 -2.58
C LEU A 29 -22.90 32.83 -1.35
N PRO A 30 -24.21 33.07 -1.47
CA PRO A 30 -25.11 33.20 -0.32
C PRO A 30 -25.66 31.87 0.20
N GLY A 31 -25.54 31.68 1.49
CA GLY A 31 -26.52 31.14 2.40
C GLY A 31 -26.76 29.64 2.48
N THR A 32 -26.15 28.97 3.46
CA THR A 32 -26.76 27.82 4.15
C THR A 32 -26.57 27.95 5.68
N PRO A 33 -27.56 27.55 6.50
CA PRO A 33 -27.61 27.94 7.92
C PRO A 33 -26.71 27.11 8.83
N GLY A 34 -26.18 27.79 9.84
CA GLY A 34 -25.18 27.31 10.75
C GLY A 34 -25.56 26.10 11.61
N ARG A 35 -24.55 25.31 11.87
CA ARG A 35 -24.52 24.28 12.90
C ARG A 35 -23.60 24.74 14.02
N THR A 36 -24.17 24.97 15.19
CA THR A 36 -23.50 25.37 16.41
C THR A 36 -22.63 24.24 16.97
N VAL A 37 -21.37 24.56 17.29
CA VAL A 37 -20.43 23.71 18.01
C VAL A 37 -20.46 24.10 19.48
N PRO A 38 -20.57 23.19 20.47
CA PRO A 38 -20.46 23.50 21.89
C PRO A 38 -18.99 23.68 22.28
N PRO A 39 -18.70 24.56 23.27
CA PRO A 39 -17.35 24.84 23.72
C PRO A 39 -16.91 23.91 24.85
N GLY A 40 -15.64 23.56 24.85
CA GLY A 40 -14.87 23.32 26.05
C GLY A 40 -14.38 21.92 26.30
N LEU A 41 -13.07 21.77 26.09
CA LEU A 41 -12.22 21.07 27.07
C LEU A 41 -10.78 21.59 26.86
N ARG A 42 -10.26 22.15 27.94
CA ARG A 42 -8.93 22.76 28.00
C ARG A 42 -7.86 21.71 28.29
N ASP A 43 -6.70 21.96 27.74
CA ASP A 43 -5.42 21.34 28.03
C ASP A 43 -5.08 21.35 29.53
N GLY A 44 -4.52 20.23 30.01
CA GLY A 44 -3.91 20.10 31.33
C GLY A 44 -2.64 19.25 31.23
N GLY A 45 -1.51 19.88 30.89
CA GLY A 45 -0.20 19.28 31.06
C GLY A 45 0.27 19.38 32.53
N PRO A 46 1.05 18.43 33.04
CA PRO A 46 1.57 18.49 34.39
C PRO A 46 2.86 19.32 34.46
N ASN A 47 2.83 20.32 35.36
CA ASN A 47 3.99 21.07 35.81
C ASN A 47 4.88 20.23 36.72
N VAL A 48 6.17 20.28 36.44
CA VAL A 48 7.25 19.91 37.34
C VAL A 48 7.49 21.08 38.30
N ALA A 49 7.55 20.82 39.60
CA ALA A 49 8.09 21.76 40.60
C ALA A 49 9.01 21.01 41.56
N ASP A 50 10.20 21.55 41.62
CA ASP A 50 11.34 21.28 42.45
C ASP A 50 11.10 21.60 43.94
N GLY A 51 11.89 20.96 44.81
CA GLY A 51 12.44 21.66 45.98
C GLY A 51 12.08 21.16 47.34
N GLY A 52 13.09 20.76 48.08
CA GLY A 52 13.16 21.04 49.52
C GLY A 52 13.54 19.90 50.44
N SER A 53 14.83 19.87 50.75
CA SER A 53 15.46 19.21 51.87
C SER A 53 14.86 19.62 53.23
N ASP A 54 14.73 18.74 54.22
CA ASP A 54 15.28 19.02 55.54
C ASP A 54 15.52 17.78 56.40
N SER A 55 16.46 17.94 57.33
CA SER A 55 17.28 17.06 58.08
C SER A 55 16.69 16.61 59.45
N GLY A 56 16.94 15.36 59.80
CA GLY A 56 17.34 14.81 61.11
C GLY A 56 16.42 14.91 62.35
N PRO A 57 16.72 14.24 63.47
CA PRO A 57 17.84 13.35 63.78
C PRO A 57 17.47 12.00 64.42
N ALA A 58 18.50 11.23 64.71
CA ALA A 58 18.59 9.94 65.32
C ALA A 58 17.98 9.76 66.71
N VAL A 59 17.48 8.56 66.99
CA VAL A 59 17.48 7.98 68.34
C VAL A 59 18.00 6.50 68.22
N GLN A 60 19.07 6.26 68.95
CA GLN A 60 19.56 4.94 69.25
C GLN A 60 18.68 4.29 70.32
N ASP A 61 18.40 3.02 70.21
CA ASP A 61 18.27 2.17 71.37
C ASP A 61 18.80 0.76 71.13
N ALA A 62 19.50 0.31 72.09
CA ALA A 62 20.28 -0.92 72.13
C ALA A 62 19.44 -2.09 72.67
N GLY A 63 19.69 -3.28 72.17
CA GLY A 63 19.46 -4.44 73.08
C GLY A 63 19.00 -5.72 72.40
N SER A 64 19.88 -6.58 72.38
CA SER A 64 19.88 -8.01 72.74
C SER A 64 19.98 -9.01 71.56
N ASP A 65 21.10 -9.74 71.67
CA ASP A 65 21.43 -10.98 71.02
C ASP A 65 20.34 -12.07 71.11
N ALA A 66 20.03 -12.61 69.93
CA ALA A 66 19.60 -14.01 69.80
C ALA A 66 20.17 -14.57 68.52
N GLY A 67 21.19 -15.42 68.67
CA GLY A 67 21.79 -16.11 67.53
C GLY A 67 20.78 -16.97 66.83
N THR A 68 20.56 -16.63 65.54
CA THR A 68 19.85 -17.49 64.62
C THR A 68 20.86 -18.15 63.70
N LEU A 69 20.88 -19.46 63.79
CA LEU A 69 21.70 -20.35 62.98
C LEU A 69 21.43 -20.01 61.48
N ALA A 70 22.49 -19.74 60.73
CA ALA A 70 22.44 -19.61 59.30
C ALA A 70 21.92 -20.92 58.71
N GLY A 71 20.70 -20.89 58.21
CA GLY A 71 20.16 -21.92 57.32
C GLY A 71 20.93 -21.90 55.99
N ASP A 72 21.33 -23.07 55.53
CA ASP A 72 21.94 -23.25 54.22
C ASP A 72 21.10 -22.60 53.17
N PRO A 73 21.71 -21.91 52.18
CA PRO A 73 20.95 -21.30 51.06
C PRO A 73 20.25 -22.42 50.28
N GLN A 74 18.92 -22.34 50.26
CA GLN A 74 18.09 -23.22 49.45
C GLN A 74 18.50 -23.07 47.98
N PRO A 75 18.78 -24.17 47.25
CA PRO A 75 19.13 -24.09 45.84
C PRO A 75 18.01 -23.40 45.07
N ALA A 76 18.39 -22.50 44.18
CA ALA A 76 17.44 -21.79 43.28
C ALA A 76 16.61 -22.83 42.51
N PRO A 77 15.30 -22.56 42.32
CA PRO A 77 14.47 -23.43 41.47
C PRO A 77 15.07 -23.54 40.06
N PRO A 78 14.97 -24.69 39.41
CA PRO A 78 15.43 -24.84 38.04
C PRO A 78 14.72 -23.83 37.15
N PRO A 79 15.39 -23.31 36.11
CA PRO A 79 14.76 -22.41 35.15
C PRO A 79 13.54 -23.10 34.51
N ASP A 80 12.50 -22.31 34.28
CA ASP A 80 11.31 -22.80 33.58
C ASP A 80 11.70 -23.41 32.23
N PRO A 81 11.07 -24.50 31.79
CA PRO A 81 11.32 -25.06 30.47
C PRO A 81 10.97 -24.01 29.39
N PRO A 82 11.73 -23.95 28.28
CA PRO A 82 11.44 -23.04 27.21
C PRO A 82 10.00 -23.28 26.71
N PRO A 83 9.29 -22.22 26.30
CA PRO A 83 7.95 -22.35 25.74
C PRO A 83 7.96 -23.33 24.55
N PRO A 84 6.89 -24.11 24.36
CA PRO A 84 6.83 -25.03 23.24
C PRO A 84 6.94 -24.23 21.93
N PRO A 85 7.57 -24.79 20.89
CA PRO A 85 7.64 -24.13 19.59
C PRO A 85 6.21 -23.83 19.08
N PRO A 86 6.02 -22.72 18.34
CA PRO A 86 4.73 -22.40 17.76
C PRO A 86 4.27 -23.56 16.85
N PRO A 87 2.95 -23.82 16.77
CA PRO A 87 2.43 -24.86 15.89
C PRO A 87 2.87 -24.58 14.44
N PRO A 88 3.14 -25.61 13.64
CA PRO A 88 3.48 -25.44 12.23
C PRO A 88 2.33 -24.71 11.52
N PRO A 89 2.66 -23.87 10.52
CA PRO A 89 1.63 -23.19 9.73
C PRO A 89 0.67 -24.22 9.11
N PRO A 90 -0.62 -23.90 8.97
CA PRO A 90 -1.57 -24.77 8.29
C PRO A 90 -1.06 -25.10 6.88
N ALA A 91 -1.34 -26.29 6.40
CA ALA A 91 -1.06 -26.64 5.00
C ALA A 91 -1.77 -25.65 4.09
N PRO A 92 -1.15 -25.21 2.98
CA PRO A 92 -1.80 -24.32 2.03
C PRO A 92 -3.16 -24.88 1.60
N GLY A 93 -4.20 -24.05 1.67
CA GLY A 93 -5.52 -24.39 1.15
C GLY A 93 -5.50 -24.52 -0.37
N PRO A 94 -6.64 -24.83 -1.00
CA PRO A 94 -6.74 -24.87 -2.45
C PRO A 94 -6.34 -23.50 -3.02
N GLN A 95 -5.43 -23.50 -3.99
CA GLN A 95 -4.99 -22.29 -4.66
C GLN A 95 -6.19 -21.63 -5.36
N LEU A 96 -6.39 -20.35 -5.11
CA LEU A 96 -7.36 -19.57 -5.85
C LEU A 96 -6.90 -19.44 -7.31
N ALA A 97 -7.86 -19.46 -8.23
CA ALA A 97 -7.55 -19.28 -9.64
C ALA A 97 -6.85 -17.93 -9.86
N PRO A 98 -5.76 -17.87 -10.64
CA PRO A 98 -5.08 -16.62 -10.94
C PRO A 98 -6.02 -15.65 -11.67
N VAL A 99 -5.74 -14.35 -11.53
CA VAL A 99 -6.54 -13.29 -12.16
C VAL A 99 -6.38 -13.31 -13.68
N PHE A 100 -5.16 -13.55 -14.16
CA PHE A 100 -4.79 -13.64 -15.57
C PHE A 100 -4.27 -15.03 -15.93
N PRO A 101 -4.00 -15.34 -17.23
CA PRO A 101 -3.37 -16.60 -17.62
C PRO A 101 -2.09 -16.91 -16.83
N ALA A 102 -1.76 -18.18 -16.68
CA ALA A 102 -0.65 -18.64 -15.85
C ALA A 102 0.72 -18.10 -16.27
N ASP A 103 0.90 -17.80 -17.56
CA ASP A 103 2.11 -17.22 -18.16
C ASP A 103 2.12 -15.67 -18.13
N ASN A 104 1.15 -15.05 -17.47
CA ASN A 104 1.14 -13.58 -17.28
C ASN A 104 2.33 -13.16 -16.39
N PRO A 105 2.96 -11.99 -16.63
CA PRO A 105 4.02 -11.47 -15.76
C PRO A 105 3.65 -11.40 -14.27
N TRP A 106 2.38 -11.16 -13.94
CA TRP A 106 1.90 -11.18 -12.56
C TRP A 106 2.03 -12.58 -11.91
N ASN A 107 1.84 -13.65 -12.67
CA ASN A 107 1.84 -15.03 -12.18
C ASN A 107 3.19 -15.75 -12.34
N THR A 108 4.19 -15.08 -12.93
CA THR A 108 5.50 -15.66 -13.21
C THR A 108 6.40 -15.58 -11.97
N ARG A 109 6.96 -16.70 -11.55
CA ARG A 109 7.97 -16.76 -10.49
C ARG A 109 9.28 -16.14 -10.94
N ILE A 110 9.96 -15.48 -9.99
CA ILE A 110 11.23 -14.77 -10.23
C ILE A 110 12.31 -15.11 -9.20
N ASP A 111 12.06 -16.07 -8.32
CA ASP A 111 12.98 -16.47 -7.26
C ASP A 111 14.32 -17.00 -7.78
N GLY A 112 14.35 -17.50 -9.03
CA GLY A 112 15.56 -17.93 -9.74
C GLY A 112 16.15 -16.91 -10.70
N ASP A 113 15.51 -15.76 -10.91
CA ASP A 113 15.96 -14.77 -11.90
C ASP A 113 17.22 -14.02 -11.40
N PRO A 114 18.11 -13.57 -12.29
CA PRO A 114 19.30 -12.84 -11.92
C PRO A 114 18.96 -11.48 -11.28
N VAL A 115 19.81 -11.04 -10.37
CA VAL A 115 19.74 -9.71 -9.78
C VAL A 115 20.23 -8.68 -10.80
N ASP A 116 19.55 -7.52 -10.87
CA ASP A 116 19.97 -6.43 -11.75
C ASP A 116 21.31 -5.85 -11.28
N PRO A 117 22.26 -5.57 -12.19
CA PRO A 117 23.56 -4.98 -11.83
C PRO A 117 23.45 -3.64 -11.08
N ASN A 118 22.37 -2.88 -11.28
CA ASN A 118 22.10 -1.61 -10.60
C ASN A 118 21.19 -1.76 -9.38
N SER A 119 20.92 -2.98 -8.93
CA SER A 119 19.99 -3.26 -7.82
C SER A 119 20.26 -2.39 -6.60
N ASP A 120 21.52 -2.32 -6.15
CA ASP A 120 21.89 -1.54 -4.96
C ASP A 120 21.63 -0.03 -5.15
N ALA A 121 21.82 0.49 -6.36
CA ALA A 121 21.56 1.90 -6.67
C ALA A 121 20.05 2.21 -6.65
N TYR A 122 19.22 1.32 -7.21
CA TYR A 122 17.76 1.45 -7.14
C TYR A 122 17.24 1.35 -5.70
N ILE A 123 17.73 0.38 -4.92
CA ILE A 123 17.33 0.22 -3.51
C ILE A 123 17.75 1.45 -2.69
N ALA A 124 18.97 1.97 -2.91
CA ALA A 124 19.42 3.17 -2.21
C ALA A 124 18.58 4.40 -2.53
N ASP A 125 18.16 4.56 -3.80
CA ASP A 125 17.30 5.66 -4.24
C ASP A 125 15.86 5.54 -3.70
N MET A 126 15.32 4.33 -3.68
CA MET A 126 14.00 4.05 -3.09
C MET A 126 13.96 4.23 -1.57
N GLY A 127 15.10 4.20 -0.88
CA GLY A 127 15.17 4.26 0.58
C GLY A 127 15.52 2.91 1.19
N ALA A 128 16.82 2.64 1.33
CA ALA A 128 17.32 1.36 1.87
C ALA A 128 16.84 1.09 3.31
N ASP A 129 16.57 2.13 4.08
CA ASP A 129 16.08 2.03 5.47
C ASP A 129 14.57 2.20 5.61
N ASP A 130 13.85 2.46 4.52
CA ASP A 130 12.40 2.61 4.55
C ASP A 130 11.73 1.26 4.87
N PRO A 131 10.78 1.22 5.80
CA PRO A 131 10.10 -0.01 6.17
C PRO A 131 9.09 -0.43 5.10
N LEU A 132 8.90 -1.75 4.97
CA LEU A 132 7.77 -2.30 4.22
C LEU A 132 6.47 -1.96 4.95
N THR A 133 5.65 -1.14 4.35
CA THR A 133 4.41 -0.64 4.96
C THR A 133 3.20 -1.23 4.28
N ALA A 134 2.30 -1.85 5.05
CA ALA A 134 1.00 -2.27 4.56
C ALA A 134 0.10 -1.04 4.34
N ALA A 135 -0.33 -0.81 3.10
CA ALA A 135 -1.24 0.27 2.74
C ALA A 135 -2.71 -0.23 2.72
N TRP A 136 -3.08 -1.02 3.71
CA TRP A 136 -4.44 -1.49 3.98
C TRP A 136 -4.57 -1.85 5.45
N ASP A 137 -5.80 -1.86 5.95
CA ASP A 137 -6.10 -2.23 7.33
C ASP A 137 -7.47 -2.92 7.50
N ALA A 138 -7.85 -3.13 8.76
CA ALA A 138 -9.13 -3.70 9.17
C ALA A 138 -10.26 -2.68 9.22
N GLU A 139 -9.95 -1.40 9.27
CA GLU A 139 -10.90 -0.29 9.41
C GLU A 139 -11.41 0.25 8.07
N GLY A 140 -10.77 -0.09 6.97
CA GLY A 140 -11.23 0.24 5.62
C GLY A 140 -10.24 1.02 4.77
N ASP A 141 -9.04 1.31 5.28
CA ASP A 141 -7.95 1.83 4.46
C ASP A 141 -7.45 0.75 3.51
N GLY A 142 -7.11 1.14 2.28
CA GLY A 142 -6.72 0.26 1.20
C GLY A 142 -7.61 0.37 -0.03
N ILE A 143 -7.35 -0.42 -1.05
CA ILE A 143 -8.05 -0.34 -2.33
C ILE A 143 -9.14 -1.43 -2.38
N PRO A 144 -10.42 -1.07 -2.18
CA PRO A 144 -11.51 -2.03 -2.18
C PRO A 144 -11.84 -2.51 -3.59
N TYR A 145 -12.41 -3.70 -3.68
CA TYR A 145 -12.93 -4.24 -4.94
C TYR A 145 -14.28 -4.92 -4.72
N ILE A 146 -15.02 -5.11 -5.80
CA ILE A 146 -16.26 -5.88 -5.80
C ILE A 146 -16.26 -6.86 -6.98
N GLU A 147 -16.69 -8.10 -6.70
CA GLU A 147 -16.96 -9.08 -7.76
C GLU A 147 -18.44 -9.05 -8.14
N VAL A 148 -18.72 -9.09 -9.43
CA VAL A 148 -20.08 -9.04 -9.98
C VAL A 148 -20.34 -10.21 -10.92
N GLY A 149 -21.62 -10.57 -11.06
CA GLY A 149 -22.08 -11.52 -12.07
C GLY A 149 -22.35 -10.85 -13.42
N SER A 150 -22.56 -11.68 -14.44
CA SER A 150 -22.84 -11.21 -15.81
C SER A 150 -24.20 -10.51 -15.97
N ASP A 151 -25.07 -10.55 -14.96
CA ASP A 151 -26.34 -9.82 -14.91
C ASP A 151 -26.19 -8.37 -14.38
N GLN A 152 -24.99 -7.99 -13.86
CA GLN A 152 -24.77 -6.64 -13.37
C GLN A 152 -24.99 -5.61 -14.48
N GLN A 153 -25.85 -4.63 -14.19
CA GLN A 153 -26.16 -3.55 -15.11
C GLN A 153 -24.93 -2.70 -15.44
N MET A 154 -24.78 -2.39 -16.71
CA MET A 154 -23.72 -1.51 -17.21
C MET A 154 -24.12 -0.05 -17.04
N VAL A 155 -23.22 0.78 -16.52
CA VAL A 155 -23.45 2.22 -16.29
C VAL A 155 -22.49 3.08 -17.13
N PRO A 156 -22.94 4.26 -17.62
CA PRO A 156 -22.10 5.17 -18.39
C PRO A 156 -20.94 5.71 -17.54
N ILE A 157 -19.79 5.93 -18.20
CA ILE A 157 -18.61 6.56 -17.59
C ILE A 157 -18.21 7.77 -18.45
N SER A 158 -17.94 8.91 -17.80
CA SER A 158 -17.36 10.10 -18.43
C SER A 158 -15.95 10.33 -17.91
N TYR A 159 -15.01 10.64 -18.80
CA TYR A 159 -13.61 10.86 -18.42
C TYR A 159 -13.21 12.32 -18.58
N TRP A 160 -12.61 12.90 -17.53
CA TRP A 160 -12.18 14.30 -17.53
C TRP A 160 -10.64 14.49 -17.55
N GLY A 161 -9.86 13.53 -17.02
CA GLY A 161 -8.40 13.63 -16.92
C GLY A 161 -7.67 13.06 -18.14
N TYR A 162 -7.86 11.77 -18.42
CA TYR A 162 -7.15 11.02 -19.45
C TYR A 162 -8.11 10.36 -20.46
N PRO A 163 -9.03 11.12 -21.12
CA PRO A 163 -10.07 10.51 -21.97
C PRO A 163 -9.50 9.75 -23.18
N LYS A 164 -8.30 10.12 -23.65
CA LYS A 164 -7.64 9.46 -24.81
C LYS A 164 -6.91 8.18 -24.43
N GLU A 165 -6.65 7.99 -23.14
CA GLU A 165 -5.96 6.85 -22.57
C GLU A 165 -6.90 6.00 -21.70
N SER A 166 -8.21 6.21 -21.84
CA SER A 166 -9.24 5.47 -21.13
C SER A 166 -9.99 4.55 -22.07
N ASP A 167 -10.34 3.37 -21.55
CA ASP A 167 -11.24 2.46 -22.27
C ASP A 167 -12.67 2.99 -22.19
N PRO A 168 -13.43 2.99 -23.31
CA PRO A 168 -14.77 3.53 -23.31
C PRO A 168 -15.70 2.70 -22.41
N GLY A 169 -16.58 3.41 -21.67
CA GLY A 169 -17.70 2.78 -20.98
C GLY A 169 -18.70 2.11 -21.97
N PRO A 170 -19.76 1.45 -21.47
CA PRO A 170 -20.16 1.39 -20.06
C PRO A 170 -19.41 0.31 -19.26
N PHE A 171 -19.37 0.47 -17.92
CA PHE A 171 -18.78 -0.48 -16.97
C PHE A 171 -19.85 -1.08 -16.02
N PRO A 172 -19.70 -2.33 -15.54
CA PRO A 172 -20.68 -2.97 -14.68
C PRO A 172 -20.47 -2.60 -13.21
N ILE A 173 -20.61 -1.32 -12.86
CA ILE A 173 -20.39 -0.83 -11.51
C ILE A 173 -21.69 -0.86 -10.73
N PRO A 174 -21.81 -1.70 -9.67
CA PRO A 174 -23.01 -1.76 -8.87
C PRO A 174 -23.19 -0.51 -8.00
N TRP A 175 -24.45 -0.26 -7.60
CA TRP A 175 -24.77 0.90 -6.78
C TRP A 175 -24.00 0.95 -5.44
N ASN A 176 -23.70 -0.18 -4.87
CA ASN A 176 -22.99 -0.32 -3.59
C ASN A 176 -21.48 -0.51 -3.76
N ALA A 177 -20.89 -0.26 -4.95
CA ALA A 177 -19.46 -0.32 -5.13
C ALA A 177 -18.76 0.65 -4.17
N SER A 178 -17.78 0.12 -3.43
CA SER A 178 -16.95 0.93 -2.56
C SER A 178 -15.96 1.73 -3.41
N VAL A 179 -15.69 2.95 -2.96
CA VAL A 179 -14.64 3.82 -3.49
C VAL A 179 -13.50 3.83 -2.49
N ASP A 180 -12.28 3.73 -2.96
CA ASP A 180 -11.08 3.90 -2.16
C ASP A 180 -11.15 5.23 -1.38
N PRO A 181 -10.94 5.23 -0.05
CA PRO A 181 -11.05 6.43 0.77
C PRO A 181 -9.91 7.44 0.56
N SER A 182 -8.82 7.04 -0.12
CA SER A 182 -7.71 7.94 -0.45
C SER A 182 -8.11 8.98 -1.50
N LEU A 183 -7.19 9.91 -1.82
CA LEU A 183 -7.40 10.90 -2.88
C LEU A 183 -7.47 10.29 -4.30
N ASP A 184 -7.04 9.04 -4.44
CA ASP A 184 -7.05 8.33 -5.72
C ASP A 184 -8.43 7.79 -6.08
N HIS A 185 -9.32 7.62 -5.08
CA HIS A 185 -10.71 7.22 -5.26
C HIS A 185 -10.87 6.08 -6.28
N HIS A 186 -10.06 5.03 -6.14
CA HIS A 186 -10.14 3.87 -7.02
C HIS A 186 -11.48 3.16 -6.87
N VAL A 187 -12.01 2.68 -8.00
CA VAL A 187 -13.17 1.80 -8.06
C VAL A 187 -12.79 0.58 -8.87
N ILE A 188 -12.84 -0.59 -8.27
CA ILE A 188 -12.42 -1.85 -8.89
C ILE A 188 -13.60 -2.81 -8.95
N VAL A 189 -13.91 -3.28 -10.16
CA VAL A 189 -14.96 -4.26 -10.41
C VAL A 189 -14.43 -5.44 -11.19
N VAL A 190 -14.61 -6.65 -10.66
CA VAL A 190 -14.18 -7.90 -11.28
C VAL A 190 -15.40 -8.66 -11.77
N ASP A 191 -15.51 -8.85 -13.06
CA ASP A 191 -16.53 -9.65 -13.72
C ASP A 191 -15.90 -10.93 -14.27
N ARG A 192 -15.85 -11.97 -13.46
CA ARG A 192 -15.23 -13.24 -13.83
C ARG A 192 -16.02 -14.00 -14.89
N GLU A 193 -17.34 -13.80 -14.93
CA GLU A 193 -18.21 -14.50 -15.89
C GLU A 193 -18.04 -13.96 -17.30
N ARG A 194 -17.93 -12.63 -17.46
CA ARG A 194 -17.61 -12.00 -18.73
C ARG A 194 -16.09 -11.98 -19.01
N GLY A 195 -15.26 -12.28 -18.00
CA GLY A 195 -13.80 -12.30 -18.10
C GLY A 195 -13.17 -10.93 -18.19
N PHE A 196 -13.68 -9.96 -17.44
CA PHE A 196 -13.14 -8.60 -17.45
C PHE A 196 -12.93 -8.05 -16.04
N LEU A 197 -11.86 -7.26 -15.92
CA LEU A 197 -11.58 -6.39 -14.80
C LEU A 197 -11.79 -4.94 -15.28
N TYR A 198 -12.43 -4.12 -14.45
CA TYR A 198 -12.69 -2.70 -14.70
C TYR A 198 -12.16 -1.89 -13.52
N GLU A 199 -11.38 -0.86 -13.81
CA GLU A 199 -10.75 -0.03 -12.80
C GLU A 199 -10.92 1.45 -13.16
N LEU A 200 -11.29 2.28 -12.18
CA LEU A 200 -11.38 3.74 -12.33
C LEU A 200 -10.36 4.41 -11.41
N PHE A 201 -9.76 5.49 -11.89
CA PHE A 201 -8.99 6.45 -11.11
C PHE A 201 -9.81 7.72 -10.91
N GLN A 202 -9.86 8.20 -9.67
CA GLN A 202 -10.68 9.34 -9.24
C GLN A 202 -12.15 9.18 -9.65
N GLY A 203 -12.68 7.99 -9.37
CA GLY A 203 -14.06 7.64 -9.66
C GLY A 203 -15.04 8.34 -8.71
N SER A 204 -16.07 8.97 -9.27
CA SER A 204 -17.17 9.55 -8.50
C SER A 204 -18.51 9.22 -9.13
N ARG A 205 -19.49 8.88 -8.26
CA ARG A 205 -20.83 8.50 -8.70
C ARG A 205 -21.72 9.74 -8.84
N ASN A 206 -22.46 9.81 -9.94
CA ASN A 206 -23.49 10.80 -10.18
C ASN A 206 -24.87 10.35 -9.63
N SER A 207 -25.74 11.31 -9.39
CA SER A 207 -27.09 11.05 -8.86
C SER A 207 -27.99 10.26 -9.83
N ASP A 208 -27.69 10.27 -11.13
CA ASP A 208 -28.39 9.50 -12.16
C ASP A 208 -27.85 8.07 -12.34
N GLY A 209 -26.82 7.69 -11.55
CA GLY A 209 -26.18 6.38 -11.57
C GLY A 209 -25.04 6.24 -12.55
N SER A 210 -24.72 7.27 -13.34
CA SER A 210 -23.49 7.34 -14.13
C SER A 210 -22.28 7.63 -13.25
N TRP A 211 -21.07 7.54 -13.81
CA TRP A 211 -19.83 7.84 -13.13
C TRP A 211 -18.98 8.82 -13.91
N ASP A 212 -18.29 9.69 -13.19
CA ASP A 212 -17.18 10.47 -13.69
C ASP A 212 -15.87 9.91 -13.15
N ALA A 213 -14.82 9.91 -13.97
CA ALA A 213 -13.49 9.46 -13.55
C ALA A 213 -12.39 10.24 -14.27
N SER A 214 -11.20 10.26 -13.70
CA SER A 214 -10.02 10.81 -14.39
C SER A 214 -9.53 9.86 -15.48
N ASN A 215 -9.46 8.56 -15.15
CA ASN A 215 -9.12 7.47 -16.08
C ASN A 215 -9.97 6.23 -15.81
N GLY A 216 -10.16 5.40 -16.86
CA GLY A 216 -10.78 4.10 -16.75
C GLY A 216 -10.05 3.07 -17.60
N ALA A 217 -9.79 1.91 -17.01
CA ALA A 217 -9.12 0.79 -17.65
C ALA A 217 -9.99 -0.47 -17.62
N LYS A 218 -9.95 -1.22 -18.74
CA LYS A 218 -10.63 -2.50 -18.89
C LYS A 218 -9.62 -3.57 -19.29
N TRP A 219 -9.56 -4.65 -18.54
CA TRP A 219 -8.61 -5.74 -18.75
C TRP A 219 -9.34 -7.03 -19.09
N ASN A 220 -8.89 -7.74 -20.13
CA ASN A 220 -9.39 -9.07 -20.43
C ASN A 220 -8.65 -10.11 -19.56
N LEU A 221 -9.37 -10.78 -18.66
CA LEU A 221 -8.80 -11.75 -17.72
C LEU A 221 -8.30 -13.04 -18.39
N TRP A 222 -8.64 -13.27 -19.65
CA TRP A 222 -8.21 -14.43 -20.42
C TRP A 222 -7.07 -14.12 -21.38
N SER A 223 -6.44 -12.97 -21.26
CA SER A 223 -5.42 -12.48 -22.18
C SER A 223 -4.25 -11.84 -21.45
N ASN A 224 -3.06 -11.95 -22.04
CA ASN A 224 -1.86 -11.23 -21.58
C ASN A 224 -1.67 -9.88 -22.30
N ALA A 225 -2.69 -9.39 -22.99
CA ALA A 225 -2.62 -8.12 -23.70
C ALA A 225 -2.40 -6.96 -22.71
N SER A 226 -1.32 -6.22 -22.92
CA SER A 226 -1.06 -4.96 -22.21
C SER A 226 -1.88 -3.82 -22.81
N ARG A 227 -1.97 -2.71 -22.09
CA ARG A 227 -2.50 -1.45 -22.63
C ARG A 227 -1.59 -0.94 -23.78
N PRO A 228 -2.10 -0.05 -24.63
CA PRO A 228 -1.24 0.62 -25.60
C PRO A 228 -0.04 1.29 -24.94
N LEU A 229 1.11 1.24 -25.60
CA LEU A 229 2.35 1.82 -25.09
C LEU A 229 2.16 3.33 -24.82
N ARG A 230 2.63 3.81 -23.69
CA ARG A 230 2.49 5.16 -23.14
C ARG A 230 1.06 5.54 -22.70
N TRP A 231 0.17 4.56 -22.59
CA TRP A 231 -1.12 4.78 -21.94
C TRP A 231 -1.01 4.47 -20.44
N THR A 232 -1.53 5.40 -19.64
CA THR A 232 -1.79 5.13 -18.22
C THR A 232 -2.97 4.17 -18.06
N SER A 233 -3.19 3.72 -16.85
CA SER A 233 -4.41 3.01 -16.43
C SER A 233 -5.03 3.75 -15.25
N ALA A 234 -5.82 3.05 -14.44
CA ALA A 234 -6.16 3.53 -13.11
C ALA A 234 -4.93 3.55 -12.17
N ASP A 235 -3.84 2.94 -12.59
CA ASP A 235 -2.52 2.94 -11.92
C ASP A 235 -1.50 3.71 -12.78
N ALA A 236 -0.57 4.43 -12.14
CA ALA A 236 0.37 5.30 -12.83
C ALA A 236 1.30 4.56 -13.81
N ALA A 237 1.62 3.31 -13.52
CA ALA A 237 2.46 2.47 -14.39
C ALA A 237 1.75 1.96 -15.66
N GLY A 238 0.44 2.22 -15.83
CA GLY A 238 -0.34 1.59 -16.89
C GLY A 238 -0.57 0.10 -16.63
N LEU A 239 -0.45 -0.35 -15.38
CA LEU A 239 -0.70 -1.71 -14.92
C LEU A 239 -2.12 -1.86 -14.37
N PRO A 240 -2.66 -3.09 -14.25
CA PRO A 240 -3.86 -3.34 -13.47
C PRO A 240 -3.53 -3.33 -11.97
N ILE A 241 -4.46 -2.82 -11.15
CA ILE A 241 -4.31 -2.73 -9.69
C ILE A 241 -4.67 -4.06 -9.02
N PHE A 242 -5.84 -4.62 -9.34
CA PHE A 242 -6.43 -5.77 -8.66
C PHE A 242 -5.52 -7.00 -8.55
N PRO A 243 -4.79 -7.41 -9.60
CA PRO A 243 -3.95 -8.61 -9.54
C PRO A 243 -2.77 -8.45 -8.58
N GLY A 244 -2.37 -7.21 -8.26
CA GLY A 244 -1.25 -6.92 -7.38
C GLY A 244 -1.63 -6.65 -5.92
N LEU A 245 -2.92 -6.65 -5.56
CA LEU A 245 -3.36 -6.41 -4.19
C LEU A 245 -3.11 -7.64 -3.30
N VAL A 246 -2.71 -7.39 -2.06
CA VAL A 246 -2.84 -8.39 -0.99
C VAL A 246 -4.32 -8.54 -0.67
N ARG A 247 -4.87 -9.75 -0.77
CA ARG A 247 -6.28 -10.05 -0.51
C ARG A 247 -6.42 -11.07 0.63
N TRP A 248 -7.35 -10.82 1.53
CA TRP A 248 -7.53 -11.68 2.72
C TRP A 248 -7.71 -13.16 2.39
N ASN A 249 -8.54 -13.48 1.42
CA ASN A 249 -8.85 -14.88 1.07
C ASN A 249 -7.61 -15.66 0.59
N GLU A 250 -6.63 -15.00 -0.02
CA GLU A 250 -5.35 -15.61 -0.40
C GLU A 250 -4.45 -15.80 0.81
N VAL A 251 -4.32 -14.76 1.64
CA VAL A 251 -3.53 -14.85 2.89
C VAL A 251 -4.09 -15.95 3.79
N ASP A 252 -5.40 -16.02 3.97
CA ASP A 252 -6.06 -17.03 4.81
C ASP A 252 -6.03 -18.45 4.19
N SER A 253 -5.93 -18.57 2.88
CA SER A 253 -5.67 -19.86 2.20
C SER A 253 -4.22 -20.36 2.37
N GLY A 254 -3.31 -19.50 2.86
CA GLY A 254 -1.90 -19.81 3.02
C GLY A 254 -1.05 -19.63 1.75
N TRP A 255 -1.61 -19.06 0.67
CA TRP A 255 -0.94 -18.93 -0.60
C TRP A 255 -1.33 -17.68 -1.40
N ILE A 256 -0.33 -16.89 -1.79
CA ILE A 256 -0.42 -15.85 -2.80
C ILE A 256 0.45 -16.29 -3.98
N GLY A 257 -0.17 -16.54 -5.13
CA GLY A 257 0.47 -17.10 -6.33
C GLY A 257 0.77 -16.07 -7.41
N HIS A 258 1.03 -14.82 -7.04
CA HIS A 258 1.27 -13.73 -7.96
C HIS A 258 2.19 -12.66 -7.36
N ALA A 259 2.76 -11.81 -8.23
CA ALA A 259 3.46 -10.61 -7.81
C ALA A 259 2.50 -9.62 -7.14
N LEU A 260 3.02 -8.83 -6.22
CA LEU A 260 2.28 -7.77 -5.57
C LEU A 260 2.55 -6.41 -6.24
N ARG A 261 1.79 -5.39 -5.90
CA ARG A 261 2.06 -4.00 -6.30
C ARG A 261 2.52 -3.17 -5.10
N PHE A 262 3.42 -2.23 -5.36
CA PHE A 262 3.82 -1.27 -4.33
C PHE A 262 4.03 0.12 -4.91
N VAL A 263 4.01 1.11 -4.02
CA VAL A 263 4.18 2.51 -4.31
C VAL A 263 5.58 2.95 -3.86
N VAL A 264 6.23 3.78 -4.68
CA VAL A 264 7.53 4.39 -4.39
C VAL A 264 7.38 5.88 -4.12
N GLY A 265 8.32 6.48 -3.39
CA GLY A 265 8.31 7.92 -3.12
C GLY A 265 8.43 8.76 -4.39
N HIS A 266 9.16 8.29 -5.38
CA HIS A 266 9.37 8.92 -6.69
C HIS A 266 9.86 7.90 -7.71
N SER A 267 9.73 8.22 -9.00
CA SER A 267 10.20 7.38 -10.10
C SER A 267 10.81 8.21 -11.23
N GLN A 268 11.52 7.57 -12.16
CA GLN A 268 12.05 8.24 -13.35
C GLN A 268 10.98 8.35 -14.46
N GLN A 269 11.24 9.22 -15.44
CA GLN A 269 10.44 9.38 -16.66
C GLN A 269 10.66 8.21 -17.63
N GLY A 270 10.51 7.00 -17.13
CA GLY A 270 10.72 5.76 -17.86
C GLY A 270 9.95 4.61 -17.24
N PHE A 271 9.74 3.58 -18.04
CA PHE A 271 9.06 2.36 -17.62
C PHE A 271 9.71 1.12 -18.23
N VAL A 272 9.53 -0.03 -17.58
CA VAL A 272 9.93 -1.34 -18.08
C VAL A 272 8.70 -2.26 -18.17
N SER A 273 8.72 -3.18 -19.13
CA SER A 273 7.65 -4.19 -19.24
C SER A 273 7.49 -4.96 -17.91
N PRO A 274 6.25 -5.23 -17.46
CA PRO A 274 4.97 -5.12 -18.18
C PRO A 274 4.29 -3.75 -18.11
N ALA A 275 4.87 -2.74 -17.44
CA ALA A 275 4.33 -1.38 -17.44
C ALA A 275 4.32 -0.77 -18.86
N THR A 276 3.38 0.13 -19.08
CA THR A 276 3.19 0.82 -20.37
C THR A 276 3.33 2.32 -20.26
N HIS A 277 3.42 2.86 -19.05
CA HIS A 277 3.43 4.30 -18.79
C HIS A 277 4.39 4.66 -17.67
N ALA A 278 4.91 5.89 -17.71
CA ALA A 278 5.72 6.48 -16.65
C ALA A 278 5.09 7.79 -16.16
N ALA A 279 5.08 7.98 -14.84
CA ALA A 279 4.57 9.18 -14.18
C ALA A 279 5.63 9.82 -13.27
N GLY A 280 6.92 9.58 -13.56
CA GLY A 280 8.02 9.99 -12.71
C GLY A 280 8.42 11.45 -12.85
N SER A 281 9.01 12.00 -11.79
CA SER A 281 9.60 13.34 -11.75
C SER A 281 11.11 13.34 -11.99
N CYS A 282 11.79 12.21 -11.79
CA CYS A 282 13.23 12.08 -12.03
C CYS A 282 13.53 11.99 -13.52
N ALA A 283 14.73 12.43 -13.89
CA ALA A 283 15.19 12.34 -15.27
C ALA A 283 15.24 10.89 -15.76
N TYR A 284 14.92 10.68 -17.03
CA TYR A 284 15.10 9.39 -17.69
C TYR A 284 16.55 8.92 -17.60
N GLY A 285 16.75 7.64 -17.27
CA GLY A 285 18.08 7.04 -17.12
C GLY A 285 18.78 7.37 -15.80
N SER A 286 18.09 7.99 -14.83
CA SER A 286 18.61 8.18 -13.46
C SER A 286 18.51 6.87 -12.66
N ASN A 287 19.01 6.89 -11.41
CA ASN A 287 18.87 5.77 -10.49
C ASN A 287 17.49 5.68 -9.82
N CYS A 288 16.58 6.63 -10.09
CA CYS A 288 15.20 6.49 -9.65
C CYS A 288 14.57 5.25 -10.32
N PRO A 289 13.73 4.48 -9.62
CA PRO A 289 13.11 3.29 -10.19
C PRO A 289 12.22 3.66 -11.37
N PRO A 290 12.27 2.95 -12.52
CA PRO A 290 11.26 3.07 -13.56
C PRO A 290 9.95 2.41 -13.12
N MET A 291 8.81 2.86 -13.65
CA MET A 291 7.55 2.14 -13.48
C MET A 291 7.65 0.72 -14.05
N GLY A 292 7.02 -0.25 -13.38
CA GLY A 292 7.11 -1.67 -13.75
C GLY A 292 8.38 -2.38 -13.29
N LEU A 293 9.32 -1.68 -12.62
CA LEU A 293 10.49 -2.32 -12.04
C LEU A 293 10.04 -3.41 -11.07
N ARG A 294 10.66 -4.60 -11.17
CA ARG A 294 10.31 -5.73 -10.30
C ARG A 294 11.33 -5.91 -9.20
N VAL A 295 10.86 -5.92 -7.96
CA VAL A 295 11.65 -6.05 -6.75
C VAL A 295 11.23 -7.30 -6.01
N ARG A 296 12.18 -8.06 -5.43
CA ARG A 296 11.85 -9.23 -4.61
C ARG A 296 12.54 -9.17 -3.26
N LEU A 297 11.92 -9.80 -2.26
CA LEU A 297 12.55 -10.02 -0.97
C LEU A 297 13.69 -11.04 -1.13
N LYS A 298 14.87 -10.75 -0.62
CA LYS A 298 16.05 -11.61 -0.72
C LYS A 298 15.77 -12.99 -0.10
N ALA A 299 16.22 -14.04 -0.74
CA ALA A 299 16.05 -15.42 -0.26
C ALA A 299 16.61 -15.64 1.16
N SER A 300 17.70 -14.93 1.50
CA SER A 300 18.39 -15.02 2.79
C SER A 300 17.65 -14.40 3.98
N VAL A 301 16.62 -13.59 3.77
CA VAL A 301 15.85 -12.97 4.84
C VAL A 301 15.07 -14.03 5.61
N ASP A 302 15.30 -14.13 6.93
CA ASP A 302 14.53 -15.03 7.78
C ASP A 302 13.15 -14.44 8.07
N ILE A 303 12.12 -15.17 7.69
CA ILE A 303 10.72 -14.80 7.89
C ILE A 303 10.03 -15.63 8.98
N SER A 304 10.75 -16.52 9.64
CA SER A 304 10.18 -17.48 10.62
C SER A 304 9.61 -16.80 11.88
N GLY A 305 10.09 -15.60 12.20
CA GLY A 305 9.63 -14.81 13.34
C GLY A 305 8.28 -14.09 13.12
N PHE A 306 7.76 -14.07 11.89
CA PHE A 306 6.47 -13.45 11.56
C PHE A 306 5.31 -14.43 11.82
N SER A 307 4.09 -13.89 12.02
CA SER A 307 2.90 -14.73 12.03
C SER A 307 2.75 -15.48 10.71
N TRP A 308 2.07 -16.62 10.72
CA TRP A 308 1.93 -17.43 9.50
C TRP A 308 1.31 -16.68 8.32
N ARG A 309 0.38 -15.74 8.60
CA ARG A 309 -0.25 -14.89 7.57
C ARG A 309 0.76 -13.92 6.95
N MET A 310 1.57 -13.29 7.77
CA MET A 310 2.63 -12.40 7.26
C MET A 310 3.70 -13.21 6.51
N GLN A 311 4.00 -14.44 6.95
CA GLN A 311 4.88 -15.33 6.19
C GLN A 311 4.32 -15.67 4.79
N VAL A 312 2.99 -15.74 4.61
CA VAL A 312 2.37 -15.93 3.28
C VAL A 312 2.69 -14.77 2.37
N ILE A 313 2.53 -13.54 2.85
CA ILE A 313 2.87 -12.31 2.10
C ILE A 313 4.37 -12.27 1.79
N LEU A 314 5.21 -12.46 2.79
CA LEU A 314 6.67 -12.41 2.65
C LEU A 314 7.20 -13.52 1.72
N ARG A 315 6.55 -14.68 1.70
CA ARG A 315 6.87 -15.76 0.74
C ARG A 315 6.53 -15.36 -0.68
N ALA A 316 5.37 -14.75 -0.90
CA ALA A 316 5.01 -14.22 -2.22
C ALA A 316 6.02 -13.16 -2.70
N LEU A 317 6.49 -12.28 -1.79
CA LEU A 317 7.53 -11.31 -2.11
C LEU A 317 8.87 -11.96 -2.48
N LYS A 318 9.20 -13.14 -1.92
CA LYS A 318 10.39 -13.90 -2.32
C LYS A 318 10.21 -14.59 -3.68
N GLU A 319 9.04 -15.17 -3.92
CA GLU A 319 8.80 -16.04 -5.07
C GLU A 319 8.36 -15.26 -6.31
N TYR A 320 7.49 -14.28 -6.12
CA TYR A 320 6.90 -13.47 -7.20
C TYR A 320 7.34 -12.01 -7.14
N GLY A 321 7.81 -11.51 -5.99
CA GLY A 321 8.18 -10.11 -5.83
C GLY A 321 7.01 -9.15 -5.93
N MET A 322 7.33 -7.89 -6.24
CA MET A 322 6.35 -6.81 -6.40
C MET A 322 6.78 -5.84 -7.50
N PHE A 323 5.81 -5.20 -8.16
CA PHE A 323 6.04 -4.21 -9.21
C PHE A 323 5.91 -2.78 -8.67
N VAL A 324 6.84 -1.89 -9.09
CA VAL A 324 6.65 -0.44 -8.96
C VAL A 324 5.47 -0.05 -9.84
N ALA A 325 4.37 0.36 -9.21
CA ALA A 325 3.12 0.59 -9.90
C ALA A 325 2.66 2.05 -9.84
N ASP A 326 3.08 2.78 -8.79
CA ASP A 326 2.67 4.17 -8.58
C ASP A 326 3.72 4.96 -7.79
N ASN A 327 3.53 6.29 -7.71
CA ASN A 327 4.30 7.21 -6.87
C ASN A 327 3.39 7.81 -5.78
N GLY A 328 3.94 8.01 -4.58
CA GLY A 328 3.18 8.71 -3.53
C GLY A 328 3.91 8.78 -2.20
N GLY A 329 3.45 9.66 -1.31
CA GLY A 329 3.73 9.64 0.11
C GLY A 329 5.14 10.02 0.58
N GLY A 330 6.10 10.25 -0.31
CA GLY A 330 7.47 10.68 0.04
C GLY A 330 8.40 9.57 0.53
N THR A 331 7.89 8.40 0.94
CA THR A 331 8.66 7.18 1.23
C THR A 331 8.27 6.06 0.27
N SER A 332 9.11 5.03 0.17
CA SER A 332 8.87 3.89 -0.70
C SER A 332 8.36 2.67 0.07
N PHE A 333 8.21 1.54 -0.62
CA PHE A 333 7.79 0.24 -0.06
C PHE A 333 6.39 0.23 0.59
N TRP A 334 5.45 1.04 0.04
CA TRP A 334 4.04 0.95 0.42
C TRP A 334 3.37 -0.18 -0.38
N LEU A 335 3.24 -1.33 0.28
CA LEU A 335 2.61 -2.53 -0.29
C LEU A 335 1.10 -2.34 -0.32
N SER A 336 0.46 -2.53 -1.47
CA SER A 336 -0.98 -2.33 -1.63
C SER A 336 -1.79 -3.57 -1.30
N GLY A 337 -2.94 -3.37 -0.66
CA GLY A 337 -3.87 -4.44 -0.33
C GLY A 337 -5.31 -3.97 -0.32
N ALA A 338 -6.22 -4.93 -0.33
CA ALA A 338 -7.63 -4.68 -0.15
C ALA A 338 -7.97 -4.68 1.35
N PRO A 339 -8.78 -3.72 1.83
CA PRO A 339 -9.20 -3.67 3.22
C PRO A 339 -10.08 -4.89 3.55
N ASP A 340 -9.87 -5.45 4.74
CA ASP A 340 -10.73 -6.55 5.24
C ASP A 340 -10.69 -6.56 6.77
N PRO A 341 -11.85 -6.56 7.46
CA PRO A 341 -11.93 -6.49 8.92
C PRO A 341 -11.34 -7.72 9.64
N ARG A 342 -10.96 -8.75 8.90
CA ARG A 342 -10.32 -9.95 9.44
C ARG A 342 -8.80 -9.81 9.57
N PHE A 343 -8.17 -8.81 8.93
CA PHE A 343 -6.76 -8.52 9.15
C PHE A 343 -6.51 -8.04 10.58
N SER A 344 -5.36 -8.38 11.14
CA SER A 344 -4.86 -7.79 12.38
C SER A 344 -3.92 -6.65 12.04
N ASN A 345 -4.25 -5.44 12.49
CA ASN A 345 -3.37 -4.28 12.29
C ASN A 345 -2.03 -4.41 13.03
N GLU A 346 -1.97 -5.22 14.08
CA GLU A 346 -0.70 -5.55 14.75
C GLU A 346 0.15 -6.43 13.84
N GLU A 347 -0.44 -7.48 13.23
CA GLU A 347 0.27 -8.36 12.31
C GLU A 347 0.76 -7.60 11.07
N THR A 348 -0.09 -6.78 10.43
CA THR A 348 0.30 -6.02 9.23
C THR A 348 1.41 -5.01 9.52
N ARG A 349 1.37 -4.32 10.68
CA ARG A 349 2.45 -3.42 11.12
C ARG A 349 3.77 -4.15 11.35
N SER A 350 3.76 -5.43 11.70
CA SER A 350 4.99 -6.21 11.87
C SER A 350 5.83 -6.31 10.59
N LEU A 351 5.22 -6.16 9.41
CA LEU A 351 5.93 -6.10 8.13
C LEU A 351 6.99 -5.00 8.10
N GLY A 352 6.82 -3.94 8.90
CA GLY A 352 7.80 -2.85 9.04
C GLY A 352 9.17 -3.27 9.61
N ALA A 353 9.32 -4.51 10.09
CA ALA A 353 10.63 -5.07 10.41
C ALA A 353 11.46 -5.42 9.16
N ILE A 354 10.83 -5.53 7.99
CA ILE A 354 11.48 -5.66 6.69
C ILE A 354 11.71 -4.24 6.13
N THR A 355 12.89 -3.99 5.61
CA THR A 355 13.27 -2.69 5.06
C THR A 355 13.74 -2.80 3.61
N GLY A 356 13.95 -1.68 2.95
CA GLY A 356 14.49 -1.66 1.58
C GLY A 356 15.77 -2.49 1.41
N ARG A 357 16.64 -2.57 2.44
CA ARG A 357 17.87 -3.40 2.41
C ARG A 357 17.62 -4.88 2.23
N ASP A 358 16.45 -5.35 2.60
CA ASP A 358 16.06 -6.75 2.52
C ASP A 358 15.59 -7.14 1.11
N PHE A 359 15.44 -6.15 0.24
CA PHE A 359 15.02 -6.35 -1.15
C PHE A 359 16.19 -6.26 -2.13
N GLU A 360 15.98 -6.83 -3.30
CA GLU A 360 16.84 -6.73 -4.46
C GLU A 360 15.99 -6.55 -5.72
N VAL A 361 16.54 -5.85 -6.72
CA VAL A 361 15.88 -5.65 -8.01
C VAL A 361 16.21 -6.82 -8.91
N VAL A 362 15.19 -7.38 -9.55
CA VAL A 362 15.34 -8.43 -10.55
C VAL A 362 15.75 -7.80 -11.88
N GLN A 363 16.66 -8.44 -12.61
CA GLN A 363 17.12 -7.96 -13.91
C GLN A 363 15.94 -7.71 -14.85
N HIS A 364 15.88 -6.50 -15.36
CA HIS A 364 14.82 -6.03 -16.24
C HIS A 364 15.29 -5.84 -17.69
N GLY A 365 14.33 -5.72 -18.61
CA GLY A 365 14.58 -5.33 -19.99
C GLY A 365 14.95 -3.85 -20.14
N PRO A 366 15.06 -3.35 -21.38
CA PRO A 366 15.38 -1.94 -21.62
C PRO A 366 14.30 -1.02 -21.04
N ILE A 367 14.74 0.10 -20.46
CA ILE A 367 13.83 1.16 -20.02
C ILE A 367 13.33 1.92 -21.26
N SER A 368 12.03 2.08 -21.36
CA SER A 368 11.39 2.90 -22.38
C SER A 368 11.08 4.29 -21.83
N PRO A 369 11.33 5.39 -22.57
CA PRO A 369 10.91 6.73 -22.15
C PRO A 369 9.40 6.91 -22.32
N GLN A 370 8.83 7.84 -21.54
CA GLN A 370 7.44 8.25 -21.67
C GLN A 370 7.17 8.91 -23.03
#